data_e636d2b0a63c663c7b2c28db31e95327
#
_entry.id   e636d2b0a63c663c7b2c28db31e95327
#
_cell.length_a   1.000
_cell.length_b   1.000
_cell.length_c   1.000
_cell.angle_alpha   90.00
_cell.angle_beta   90.00
_cell.angle_gamma   90.00
#
_symmetry.space_group_name_H-M   'P 1'
#
loop_
_entity.id
_entity.type
_entity.pdbx_description
1 polymer ?
#
loop_
_entity_poly.entity_id
_entity_poly.type
_entity_poly.pdbx_seq_one_letter_code
_entity_poly.pdbx_strand_id
1 'polypeptide(L)'
;MYSRILSRRQMTVWCITLSGALALCIGLQGLLGWGRTQLDTGAALAADTLRLHIRAASDTTADQTDKLAVRDAVLAYLDTACPAADQPAARRWAAAHLSELQRVARTVLAGRGSFAPVRVYLVEMYFGTTRYAASALPAGRYQALRIDIGAAPYGRNWWCVLYPGLCRTACGGYAAPAENDLVCGRYLLRFKCVEWWQKHTARREDVILLG
;
A
#
# COMPACT_ATOMS: atom_id res chain seq x y z
N MET A 1 65.13 9.18 -15.04
CA MET A 1 63.92 9.20 -14.26
C MET A 1 63.32 10.61 -14.32
N TYR A 2 62.41 10.88 -15.25
CA TYR A 2 61.84 12.23 -15.48
C TYR A 2 60.64 12.44 -14.57
N SER A 3 60.78 13.19 -13.46
CA SER A 3 59.69 13.70 -12.70
C SER A 3 59.07 14.89 -13.45
N ARG A 4 57.92 14.71 -14.14
CA ARG A 4 57.18 15.83 -14.72
C ARG A 4 56.55 16.63 -13.59
N ILE A 5 57.17 17.74 -13.21
CA ILE A 5 56.59 18.72 -12.29
C ILE A 5 55.45 19.39 -13.05
N LEU A 6 54.22 19.20 -12.59
CA LEU A 6 53.01 19.84 -13.13
C LEU A 6 53.11 21.36 -13.00
N SER A 7 52.78 22.11 -14.06
CA SER A 7 52.74 23.57 -13.98
C SER A 7 51.65 24.03 -12.99
N ARG A 8 51.83 25.23 -12.40
CA ARG A 8 50.83 25.80 -11.47
C ARG A 8 49.41 25.79 -12.07
N ARG A 9 49.26 26.10 -13.34
CA ARG A 9 47.98 26.10 -14.05
C ARG A 9 47.37 24.69 -14.14
N GLN A 10 48.18 23.68 -14.40
CA GLN A 10 47.71 22.28 -14.39
C GLN A 10 47.29 21.83 -13.00
N MET A 11 48.04 22.18 -11.96
CA MET A 11 47.66 21.87 -10.57
C MET A 11 46.32 22.52 -10.19
N THR A 12 46.08 23.79 -10.55
CA THR A 12 44.82 24.47 -10.28
C THR A 12 43.64 23.78 -10.99
N VAL A 13 43.81 23.41 -12.27
CA VAL A 13 42.80 22.69 -13.03
C VAL A 13 42.47 21.34 -12.37
N TRP A 14 43.50 20.57 -11.99
CA TRP A 14 43.30 19.29 -11.29
C TRP A 14 42.61 19.45 -9.94
N CYS A 15 42.98 20.49 -9.16
CA CYS A 15 42.28 20.76 -7.88
C CYS A 15 40.79 21.08 -8.08
N ILE A 16 40.45 21.92 -9.07
CA ILE A 16 39.07 22.27 -9.37
C ILE A 16 38.27 21.05 -9.84
N THR A 17 38.85 20.24 -10.74
CA THR A 17 38.17 19.04 -11.24
C THR A 17 37.95 17.98 -10.14
N LEU A 18 38.95 17.75 -9.29
CA LEU A 18 38.84 16.82 -8.17
C LEU A 18 37.85 17.30 -7.13
N SER A 19 37.84 18.59 -6.80
CA SER A 19 36.87 19.17 -5.87
C SER A 19 35.44 19.09 -6.42
N GLY A 20 35.27 19.35 -7.72
CA GLY A 20 33.96 19.20 -8.39
C GLY A 20 33.49 17.76 -8.43
N ALA A 21 34.39 16.82 -8.74
CA ALA A 21 34.04 15.38 -8.71
C ALA A 21 33.67 14.91 -7.30
N LEU A 22 34.43 15.35 -6.28
CA LEU A 22 34.11 15.01 -4.88
C LEU A 22 32.78 15.56 -4.44
N ALA A 23 32.48 16.83 -4.77
CA ALA A 23 31.21 17.45 -4.46
C ALA A 23 30.01 16.71 -5.14
N LEU A 24 30.22 16.31 -6.40
CA LEU A 24 29.24 15.52 -7.15
C LEU A 24 29.02 14.14 -6.49
N CYS A 25 30.08 13.45 -6.09
CA CYS A 25 30.00 12.16 -5.41
C CYS A 25 29.23 12.27 -4.08
N ILE A 26 29.53 13.29 -3.27
CA ILE A 26 28.84 13.54 -2.00
C ILE A 26 27.35 13.83 -2.26
N GLY A 27 27.04 14.67 -3.25
CA GLY A 27 25.67 14.98 -3.62
C GLY A 27 24.88 13.74 -4.08
N LEU A 28 25.50 12.89 -4.92
CA LEU A 28 24.89 11.63 -5.36
C LEU A 28 24.67 10.65 -4.22
N GLN A 29 25.64 10.51 -3.31
CA GLN A 29 25.50 9.66 -2.13
C GLN A 29 24.35 10.15 -1.21
N GLY A 30 24.23 11.47 -1.03
CA GLY A 30 23.13 12.06 -0.27
C GLY A 30 21.77 11.77 -0.91
N LEU A 31 21.64 11.93 -2.21
CA LEU A 31 20.42 11.62 -2.97
C LEU A 31 20.06 10.13 -2.90
N LEU A 32 21.04 9.25 -3.07
CA LEU A 32 20.83 7.80 -2.98
C LEU A 32 20.45 7.38 -1.57
N GLY A 33 21.10 7.93 -0.54
CA GLY A 33 20.77 7.67 0.86
C GLY A 33 19.34 8.10 1.18
N TRP A 34 18.98 9.32 0.80
CA TRP A 34 17.62 9.83 0.99
C TRP A 34 16.57 9.00 0.23
N GLY A 35 16.85 8.64 -1.04
CA GLY A 35 15.94 7.78 -1.82
C GLY A 35 15.73 6.41 -1.17
N ARG A 36 16.77 5.79 -0.63
CA ARG A 36 16.68 4.53 0.14
C ARG A 36 15.80 4.69 1.38
N THR A 37 16.02 5.73 2.17
CA THR A 37 15.19 6.01 3.36
C THR A 37 13.70 6.12 3.00
N GLN A 38 13.35 6.79 1.88
CA GLN A 38 11.98 6.88 1.42
C GLN A 38 11.38 5.52 1.02
N LEU A 39 12.17 4.67 0.36
CA LEU A 39 11.74 3.33 -0.02
C LEU A 39 11.57 2.42 1.21
N ASP A 40 12.50 2.49 2.17
CA ASP A 40 12.45 1.73 3.41
C ASP A 40 11.24 2.14 4.27
N THR A 41 10.98 3.44 4.40
CA THR A 41 9.79 3.97 5.07
C THR A 41 8.50 3.50 4.36
N GLY A 42 8.48 3.51 3.03
CA GLY A 42 7.37 3.00 2.25
C GLY A 42 7.13 1.50 2.44
N ALA A 43 8.20 0.71 2.58
CA ALA A 43 8.12 -0.72 2.84
C ALA A 43 7.63 -1.00 4.27
N ALA A 44 8.12 -0.27 5.28
CA ALA A 44 7.66 -0.35 6.66
C ALA A 44 6.17 0.01 6.75
N LEU A 45 5.77 1.11 6.14
CA LEU A 45 4.37 1.53 6.03
C LEU A 45 3.49 0.44 5.42
N ALA A 46 3.96 -0.23 4.36
CA ALA A 46 3.21 -1.30 3.73
C ALA A 46 3.07 -2.52 4.66
N ALA A 47 4.11 -2.84 5.44
CA ALA A 47 4.09 -3.91 6.45
C ALA A 47 3.11 -3.60 7.59
N ASP A 48 3.01 -2.32 8.00
CA ASP A 48 2.13 -1.88 9.08
C ASP A 48 0.70 -1.53 8.61
N THR A 49 0.41 -1.74 7.33
CA THR A 49 -0.91 -1.46 6.76
C THR A 49 -1.63 -2.76 6.38
N LEU A 50 -2.86 -2.94 6.87
CA LEU A 50 -3.81 -3.92 6.33
C LEU A 50 -4.85 -3.17 5.50
N ARG A 51 -5.03 -3.58 4.25
CA ARG A 51 -6.02 -2.96 3.34
C ARG A 51 -7.29 -3.78 3.24
N LEU A 52 -8.40 -3.13 2.88
CA LEU A 52 -9.62 -3.79 2.47
C LEU A 52 -9.84 -3.58 0.97
N HIS A 53 -10.12 -4.66 0.26
CA HIS A 53 -10.39 -4.65 -1.17
C HIS A 53 -11.68 -5.42 -1.46
N ILE A 54 -12.69 -4.73 -2.00
CA ILE A 54 -13.98 -5.33 -2.36
C ILE A 54 -14.18 -5.17 -3.86
N ARG A 55 -14.55 -6.29 -4.54
CA ARG A 55 -14.91 -6.29 -5.96
C ARG A 55 -16.40 -6.54 -6.12
N ALA A 56 -17.05 -5.74 -6.96
CA ALA A 56 -18.45 -5.97 -7.33
C ALA A 56 -18.57 -7.10 -8.35
N ALA A 57 -19.72 -7.72 -8.42
CA ALA A 57 -20.02 -8.76 -9.41
C ALA A 57 -19.93 -8.22 -10.84
N SER A 58 -20.42 -6.98 -11.06
CA SER A 58 -20.33 -6.29 -12.35
C SER A 58 -20.31 -4.77 -12.17
N ASP A 59 -20.33 -4.02 -13.28
CA ASP A 59 -20.42 -2.55 -13.27
C ASP A 59 -21.86 -2.00 -13.28
N THR A 60 -22.86 -2.85 -13.15
CA THR A 60 -24.26 -2.40 -13.01
C THR A 60 -24.45 -1.58 -11.74
N THR A 61 -25.41 -0.67 -11.76
CA THR A 61 -25.72 0.16 -10.58
C THR A 61 -26.14 -0.72 -9.38
N ALA A 62 -26.86 -1.81 -9.62
CA ALA A 62 -27.27 -2.76 -8.59
C ALA A 62 -26.06 -3.39 -7.90
N ASP A 63 -25.14 -4.00 -8.67
CA ASP A 63 -23.95 -4.67 -8.13
C ASP A 63 -22.98 -3.68 -7.44
N GLN A 64 -22.89 -2.46 -7.96
CA GLN A 64 -22.09 -1.42 -7.32
C GLN A 64 -22.70 -0.97 -5.98
N THR A 65 -24.05 -0.91 -5.90
CA THR A 65 -24.75 -0.61 -4.65
C THR A 65 -24.64 -1.76 -3.66
N ASP A 66 -24.72 -3.00 -4.10
CA ASP A 66 -24.52 -4.20 -3.30
C ASP A 66 -23.11 -4.24 -2.70
N LYS A 67 -22.08 -3.94 -3.51
CA LYS A 67 -20.70 -3.80 -3.02
C LYS A 67 -20.60 -2.79 -1.89
N LEU A 68 -21.24 -1.63 -2.01
CA LEU A 68 -21.21 -0.61 -0.97
C LEU A 68 -21.95 -1.05 0.30
N ALA A 69 -23.08 -1.76 0.18
CA ALA A 69 -23.79 -2.32 1.32
C ALA A 69 -22.95 -3.39 2.05
N VAL A 70 -22.26 -4.26 1.31
CA VAL A 70 -21.33 -5.24 1.88
C VAL A 70 -20.17 -4.53 2.60
N ARG A 71 -19.61 -3.47 2.00
CA ARG A 71 -18.58 -2.65 2.65
C ARG A 71 -19.05 -2.15 4.01
N ASP A 72 -20.20 -1.51 4.04
CA ASP A 72 -20.70 -0.86 5.26
C ASP A 72 -20.97 -1.88 6.37
N ALA A 73 -21.56 -3.03 6.05
CA ALA A 73 -21.79 -4.09 7.01
C ALA A 73 -20.51 -4.75 7.54
N VAL A 74 -19.55 -5.00 6.65
CA VAL A 74 -18.24 -5.55 7.05
C VAL A 74 -17.48 -4.57 7.92
N LEU A 75 -17.48 -3.28 7.59
CA LEU A 75 -16.83 -2.27 8.42
C LEU A 75 -17.50 -2.12 9.79
N ALA A 76 -18.83 -2.13 9.86
CA ALA A 76 -19.56 -2.11 11.12
C ALA A 76 -19.24 -3.33 11.99
N TYR A 77 -19.17 -4.51 11.39
CA TYR A 77 -18.75 -5.72 12.10
C TYR A 77 -17.33 -5.64 12.62
N LEU A 78 -16.38 -5.19 11.78
CA LEU A 78 -14.97 -5.02 12.17
C LEU A 78 -14.78 -3.97 13.28
N ASP A 79 -15.53 -2.87 13.24
CA ASP A 79 -15.46 -1.80 14.25
C ASP A 79 -15.85 -2.30 15.65
N THR A 80 -16.79 -3.27 15.71
CA THR A 80 -17.26 -3.83 16.97
C THR A 80 -16.51 -5.07 17.44
N ALA A 81 -16.00 -5.88 16.51
CA ALA A 81 -15.49 -7.22 16.80
C ALA A 81 -13.97 -7.35 16.74
N CYS A 82 -13.26 -6.42 16.05
CA CYS A 82 -11.81 -6.52 15.87
C CYS A 82 -11.05 -5.66 16.89
N PRO A 83 -10.49 -6.24 17.97
CA PRO A 83 -9.76 -5.49 19.00
C PRO A 83 -8.29 -5.28 18.65
N ALA A 84 -7.95 -5.07 17.38
CA ALA A 84 -6.57 -5.08 16.93
C ALA A 84 -5.79 -3.86 17.42
N ALA A 85 -4.70 -4.12 18.13
CA ALA A 85 -3.75 -3.11 18.60
C ALA A 85 -2.66 -2.79 17.55
N ASP A 86 -2.39 -3.72 16.64
CA ASP A 86 -1.39 -3.61 15.58
C ASP A 86 -1.83 -4.32 14.29
N GLN A 87 -1.12 -4.12 13.20
CA GLN A 87 -1.41 -4.76 11.92
C GLN A 87 -1.34 -6.29 11.98
N PRO A 88 -0.31 -6.92 12.58
CA PRO A 88 -0.27 -8.36 12.72
C PRO A 88 -1.47 -8.94 13.51
N ALA A 89 -1.93 -8.24 14.55
CA ALA A 89 -3.12 -8.65 15.30
C ALA A 89 -4.39 -8.52 14.45
N ALA A 90 -4.56 -7.41 13.71
CA ALA A 90 -5.66 -7.22 12.77
C ALA A 90 -5.70 -8.33 11.71
N ARG A 91 -4.53 -8.68 11.16
CA ARG A 91 -4.39 -9.76 10.16
C ARG A 91 -4.74 -11.12 10.76
N ARG A 92 -4.18 -11.47 11.93
CA ARG A 92 -4.50 -12.74 12.61
C ARG A 92 -5.98 -12.85 12.93
N TRP A 93 -6.58 -11.77 13.43
CA TRP A 93 -8.00 -11.74 13.72
C TRP A 93 -8.83 -11.95 12.45
N ALA A 94 -8.52 -11.23 11.37
CA ALA A 94 -9.19 -11.40 10.09
C ALA A 94 -9.06 -12.82 9.55
N ALA A 95 -7.88 -13.45 9.66
CA ALA A 95 -7.64 -14.83 9.27
C ALA A 95 -8.54 -15.82 10.02
N ALA A 96 -8.73 -15.62 11.32
CA ALA A 96 -9.60 -16.45 12.16
C ALA A 96 -11.10 -16.25 11.89
N HIS A 97 -11.49 -15.11 11.30
CA HIS A 97 -12.91 -14.74 11.13
C HIS A 97 -13.36 -14.64 9.66
N LEU A 98 -12.62 -15.25 8.72
CA LEU A 98 -12.96 -15.20 7.28
C LEU A 98 -14.36 -15.74 6.99
N SER A 99 -14.77 -16.85 7.62
CA SER A 99 -16.09 -17.43 7.46
C SER A 99 -17.19 -16.52 8.00
N GLU A 100 -16.93 -15.83 9.10
CA GLU A 100 -17.86 -14.89 9.72
C GLU A 100 -18.05 -13.65 8.85
N LEU A 101 -16.94 -13.08 8.36
CA LEU A 101 -16.97 -11.96 7.42
C LEU A 101 -17.72 -12.33 6.14
N GLN A 102 -17.55 -13.56 5.65
CA GLN A 102 -18.27 -14.06 4.49
C GLN A 102 -19.77 -14.20 4.79
N ARG A 103 -20.12 -14.67 5.98
CA ARG A 103 -21.52 -14.74 6.42
C ARG A 103 -22.16 -13.37 6.49
N VAL A 104 -21.48 -12.38 7.09
CA VAL A 104 -21.97 -10.98 7.15
C VAL A 104 -22.25 -10.47 5.74
N ALA A 105 -21.31 -10.61 4.82
CA ALA A 105 -21.46 -10.16 3.44
C ALA A 105 -22.64 -10.85 2.74
N ARG A 106 -22.80 -12.17 2.88
CA ARG A 106 -23.92 -12.93 2.30
C ARG A 106 -25.27 -12.53 2.87
N THR A 107 -25.36 -12.29 4.17
CA THR A 107 -26.61 -11.87 4.84
C THR A 107 -27.10 -10.55 4.28
N VAL A 108 -26.19 -9.60 4.10
CA VAL A 108 -26.54 -8.29 3.51
C VAL A 108 -27.01 -8.43 2.07
N LEU A 109 -26.33 -9.22 1.26
CA LEU A 109 -26.72 -9.45 -0.13
C LEU A 109 -28.09 -10.13 -0.23
N ALA A 110 -28.33 -11.17 0.59
CA ALA A 110 -29.62 -11.86 0.63
C ALA A 110 -30.77 -10.92 1.02
N GLY A 111 -30.57 -10.04 2.00
CA GLY A 111 -31.55 -9.01 2.39
C GLY A 111 -31.84 -7.99 1.27
N ARG A 112 -30.97 -7.90 0.26
CA ARG A 112 -31.15 -7.06 -0.94
C ARG A 112 -31.63 -7.84 -2.17
N GLY A 113 -31.91 -9.14 -1.99
CA GLY A 113 -32.34 -10.03 -3.07
C GLY A 113 -31.21 -10.52 -3.98
N SER A 114 -29.95 -10.32 -3.58
CA SER A 114 -28.80 -10.79 -4.32
C SER A 114 -28.24 -12.07 -3.72
N PHE A 115 -28.08 -13.11 -4.53
CA PHE A 115 -27.50 -14.42 -4.15
C PHE A 115 -26.15 -14.66 -4.81
N ALA A 116 -25.46 -13.60 -5.20
CA ALA A 116 -24.13 -13.68 -5.77
C ALA A 116 -23.16 -14.40 -4.81
N PRO A 117 -22.32 -15.32 -5.29
CA PRO A 117 -21.34 -15.99 -4.44
C PRO A 117 -20.35 -14.97 -3.86
N VAL A 118 -19.99 -15.15 -2.60
CA VAL A 118 -19.01 -14.30 -1.92
C VAL A 118 -17.83 -15.14 -1.51
N ARG A 119 -16.62 -14.64 -1.79
CA ARG A 119 -15.35 -15.20 -1.28
C ARG A 119 -14.63 -14.16 -0.46
N VAL A 120 -14.17 -14.54 0.73
CA VAL A 120 -13.39 -13.67 1.62
C VAL A 120 -12.08 -14.37 1.93
N TYR A 121 -10.97 -13.67 1.74
CA TYR A 121 -9.64 -14.22 1.93
C TYR A 121 -8.59 -13.12 2.16
N LEU A 122 -7.46 -13.51 2.75
CA LEU A 122 -6.29 -12.65 2.86
C LEU A 122 -5.37 -12.88 1.66
N VAL A 123 -4.81 -11.79 1.16
CA VAL A 123 -3.90 -11.80 0.01
C VAL A 123 -2.85 -10.72 0.17
N GLU A 124 -1.63 -10.99 -0.27
CA GLU A 124 -0.65 -9.95 -0.52
C GLU A 124 -0.73 -9.55 -1.98
N MET A 125 -0.99 -8.26 -2.25
CA MET A 125 -1.15 -7.80 -3.62
C MET A 125 -0.55 -6.40 -3.81
N TYR A 126 -0.22 -6.07 -5.06
CA TYR A 126 0.26 -4.76 -5.43
C TYR A 126 -0.88 -3.75 -5.51
N PHE A 127 -0.68 -2.60 -4.87
CA PHE A 127 -1.53 -1.43 -5.00
C PHE A 127 -0.72 -0.27 -5.59
N GLY A 128 -1.30 0.43 -6.55
CA GLY A 128 -0.76 1.70 -7.01
C GLY A 128 -0.92 2.78 -5.93
N THR A 129 -0.21 3.90 -6.11
CA THR A 129 -0.37 5.07 -5.23
C THR A 129 -1.83 5.46 -5.14
N THR A 130 -2.38 5.46 -3.93
CA THR A 130 -3.79 5.74 -3.67
C THR A 130 -3.90 7.01 -2.83
N ARG A 131 -4.70 7.98 -3.30
CA ARG A 131 -5.01 9.21 -2.56
C ARG A 131 -6.40 9.10 -1.94
N TYR A 132 -6.49 9.48 -0.68
CA TYR A 132 -7.71 9.69 0.09
C TYR A 132 -7.88 11.17 0.37
N ALA A 133 -9.02 11.59 0.90
CA ALA A 133 -9.31 13.01 1.13
C ALA A 133 -8.23 13.72 1.99
N ALA A 134 -7.73 13.05 3.03
CA ALA A 134 -6.77 13.61 3.98
C ALA A 134 -5.43 12.86 4.05
N SER A 135 -5.22 11.86 3.18
CA SER A 135 -4.02 11.01 3.23
C SER A 135 -3.69 10.41 1.88
N ALA A 136 -2.46 9.93 1.72
CA ALA A 136 -2.05 9.20 0.52
C ALA A 136 -1.16 8.02 0.91
N LEU A 137 -1.38 6.87 0.28
CA LEU A 137 -0.52 5.70 0.44
C LEU A 137 0.36 5.51 -0.80
N PRO A 138 1.65 5.26 -0.62
CA PRO A 138 2.56 4.96 -1.73
C PRO A 138 2.17 3.67 -2.42
N ALA A 139 2.61 3.51 -3.65
CA ALA A 139 2.54 2.25 -4.36
C ALA A 139 3.40 1.20 -3.66
N GLY A 140 2.91 -0.04 -3.59
CA GLY A 140 3.65 -1.12 -2.94
C GLY A 140 2.83 -2.39 -2.84
N ARG A 141 3.44 -3.42 -2.25
CA ARG A 141 2.74 -4.67 -1.90
C ARG A 141 2.20 -4.54 -0.48
N TYR A 142 0.93 -4.78 -0.33
CA TYR A 142 0.22 -4.68 0.95
C TYR A 142 -0.52 -5.96 1.23
N GLN A 143 -0.63 -6.31 2.50
CA GLN A 143 -1.59 -7.31 2.97
C GLN A 143 -3.00 -6.73 2.83
N ALA A 144 -3.94 -7.53 2.32
CA ALA A 144 -5.32 -7.10 2.13
C ALA A 144 -6.31 -8.19 2.52
N LEU A 145 -7.37 -7.80 3.22
CA LEU A 145 -8.60 -8.56 3.31
C LEU A 145 -9.37 -8.32 2.01
N ARG A 146 -9.58 -9.36 1.23
CA ARG A 146 -10.26 -9.28 -0.06
C ARG A 146 -11.63 -9.93 0.00
N ILE A 147 -12.61 -9.25 -0.56
CA ILE A 147 -13.98 -9.71 -0.69
C ILE A 147 -14.36 -9.65 -2.16
N ASP A 148 -14.62 -10.79 -2.76
CA ASP A 148 -15.08 -10.93 -4.12
C ASP A 148 -16.56 -11.28 -4.13
N ILE A 149 -17.37 -10.45 -4.76
CA ILE A 149 -18.82 -10.68 -4.96
C ILE A 149 -18.99 -11.14 -6.40
N GLY A 150 -19.65 -12.29 -6.61
CA GLY A 150 -19.81 -12.86 -7.94
C GLY A 150 -18.61 -13.66 -8.43
N ALA A 151 -18.46 -13.73 -9.74
CA ALA A 151 -17.36 -14.40 -10.46
C ALA A 151 -16.71 -13.44 -11.44
N ALA A 152 -15.48 -13.80 -11.89
CA ALA A 152 -14.80 -13.03 -12.94
C ALA A 152 -15.56 -13.10 -14.28
N PRO A 153 -15.54 -12.02 -15.09
CA PRO A 153 -14.89 -10.74 -14.85
C PRO A 153 -15.62 -9.90 -13.81
N TYR A 154 -14.87 -9.28 -12.89
CA TYR A 154 -15.45 -8.45 -11.83
C TYR A 154 -15.64 -7.01 -12.29
N GLY A 155 -16.61 -6.33 -11.67
CA GLY A 155 -16.80 -4.90 -11.81
C GLY A 155 -15.81 -4.07 -11.01
N ARG A 156 -16.10 -2.76 -10.91
CA ARG A 156 -15.23 -1.77 -10.25
C ARG A 156 -14.95 -2.11 -8.80
N ASN A 157 -13.73 -1.86 -8.40
CA ASN A 157 -13.19 -2.09 -7.07
C ASN A 157 -13.57 -0.98 -6.08
N TRP A 158 -13.54 -1.31 -4.80
CA TRP A 158 -13.53 -0.35 -3.70
C TRP A 158 -12.38 -0.70 -2.75
N TRP A 159 -11.59 0.31 -2.35
CA TRP A 159 -10.36 0.11 -1.58
C TRP A 159 -10.31 1.08 -0.41
N CYS A 160 -9.88 0.61 0.76
CA CYS A 160 -9.55 1.45 1.90
C CYS A 160 -8.42 0.85 2.74
N VAL A 161 -8.05 1.58 3.80
CA VAL A 161 -7.14 1.13 4.85
C VAL A 161 -7.98 0.52 5.95
N LEU A 162 -7.78 -0.75 6.23
CA LEU A 162 -8.46 -1.44 7.32
C LEU A 162 -7.73 -1.21 8.64
N TYR A 163 -6.41 -1.28 8.63
CA TYR A 163 -5.56 -0.94 9.76
C TYR A 163 -4.37 -0.09 9.26
N PRO A 164 -4.00 0.99 9.96
CA PRO A 164 -4.72 1.64 11.05
C PRO A 164 -5.96 2.41 10.57
N GLY A 165 -6.97 2.52 11.41
CA GLY A 165 -8.03 3.53 11.25
C GLY A 165 -9.36 3.09 10.61
N LEU A 166 -9.59 1.78 10.31
CA LEU A 166 -10.89 1.22 9.86
C LEU A 166 -11.60 2.09 8.80
N CYS A 167 -10.94 2.32 7.66
CA CYS A 167 -11.46 3.13 6.55
C CYS A 167 -11.75 4.62 6.88
N ARG A 168 -11.28 5.08 8.01
CA ARG A 168 -11.18 6.50 8.35
C ARG A 168 -9.85 7.08 7.83
N THR A 169 -9.39 8.19 8.35
CA THR A 169 -8.06 8.67 7.95
C THR A 169 -6.97 7.75 8.55
N ALA A 170 -6.04 7.32 7.72
CA ALA A 170 -4.84 6.62 8.18
C ALA A 170 -3.79 7.59 8.76
N CYS A 171 -4.00 8.89 8.59
CA CYS A 171 -3.13 9.95 9.08
C CYS A 171 -3.14 9.97 10.61
N GLY A 172 -1.95 9.90 11.23
CA GLY A 172 -1.81 9.85 12.69
C GLY A 172 -2.05 8.47 13.31
N GLY A 173 -2.32 7.44 12.50
CA GLY A 173 -2.61 6.08 12.99
C GLY A 173 -1.39 5.16 13.10
N TYR A 174 -0.25 5.54 12.54
CA TYR A 174 0.97 4.73 12.58
C TYR A 174 1.81 5.04 13.81
N ALA A 175 2.48 4.02 14.36
CA ALA A 175 3.35 4.19 15.53
C ALA A 175 4.62 4.97 15.18
N ALA A 176 5.18 4.77 13.99
CA ALA A 176 6.38 5.45 13.54
C ALA A 176 6.07 6.86 12.97
N PRO A 177 6.72 7.94 13.48
CA PRO A 177 6.50 9.30 12.97
C PRO A 177 6.75 9.44 11.46
N ALA A 178 7.80 8.78 10.93
CA ALA A 178 8.17 8.84 9.52
C ALA A 178 7.07 8.27 8.60
N GLU A 179 6.33 7.27 9.05
CA GLU A 179 5.19 6.69 8.31
C GLU A 179 4.01 7.66 8.31
N ASN A 180 3.72 8.29 9.44
CA ASN A 180 2.70 9.33 9.53
C ASN A 180 3.04 10.52 8.61
N ASP A 181 4.29 10.98 8.60
CA ASP A 181 4.74 12.06 7.72
C ASP A 181 4.57 11.70 6.26
N LEU A 182 4.86 10.45 5.89
CA LEU A 182 4.68 9.95 4.52
C LEU A 182 3.21 9.91 4.12
N VAL A 183 2.31 9.48 5.02
CA VAL A 183 0.87 9.35 4.77
C VAL A 183 0.14 10.68 4.83
N CYS A 184 0.49 11.55 5.79
CA CYS A 184 -0.15 12.85 6.02
C CYS A 184 0.49 13.98 5.20
N GLY A 185 1.65 13.75 4.59
CA GLY A 185 2.41 14.75 3.86
C GLY A 185 1.66 15.30 2.66
N ARG A 186 1.84 16.61 2.41
CA ARG A 186 1.27 17.28 1.21
C ARG A 186 1.83 16.72 -0.08
N TYR A 187 3.03 16.14 -0.05
CA TYR A 187 3.76 15.67 -1.23
C TYR A 187 4.17 14.22 -1.03
N LEU A 188 3.60 13.34 -1.83
CA LEU A 188 4.06 11.97 -1.96
C LEU A 188 5.07 11.90 -3.12
N LEU A 189 6.31 11.60 -2.79
CA LEU A 189 7.33 11.34 -3.81
C LEU A 189 7.03 10.02 -4.51
N ARG A 190 6.93 10.09 -5.84
CA ARG A 190 6.64 8.95 -6.68
C ARG A 190 7.85 8.61 -7.53
N PHE A 191 8.43 7.46 -7.30
CA PHE A 191 9.47 6.90 -8.15
C PHE A 191 8.83 6.08 -9.26
N LYS A 192 8.49 6.71 -10.37
CA LYS A 192 7.79 6.09 -11.51
C LYS A 192 8.45 4.82 -12.04
N CYS A 193 9.79 4.79 -12.08
CA CYS A 193 10.55 3.61 -12.49
C CYS A 193 10.40 2.45 -11.47
N VAL A 194 10.40 2.74 -10.17
CA VAL A 194 10.20 1.74 -9.12
C VAL A 194 8.76 1.22 -9.15
N GLU A 195 7.77 2.12 -9.27
CA GLU A 195 6.36 1.74 -9.43
C GLU A 195 6.15 0.84 -10.67
N TRP A 196 6.77 1.20 -11.79
CA TRP A 196 6.71 0.41 -13.02
C TRP A 196 7.33 -0.96 -12.84
N TRP A 197 8.52 -1.03 -12.24
CA TRP A 197 9.23 -2.29 -11.98
C TRP A 197 8.44 -3.18 -11.01
N GLN A 198 7.97 -2.65 -9.90
CA GLN A 198 7.14 -3.38 -8.93
C GLN A 198 5.86 -3.92 -9.56
N LYS A 199 5.19 -3.12 -10.41
CA LYS A 199 3.99 -3.56 -11.13
C LYS A 199 4.28 -4.72 -12.08
N HIS A 200 5.42 -4.73 -12.76
CA HIS A 200 5.77 -5.78 -13.74
C HIS A 200 6.38 -7.01 -13.09
N THR A 201 7.03 -6.87 -11.94
CA THR A 201 7.55 -8.00 -11.15
C THR A 201 6.52 -8.58 -10.18
N ALA A 202 5.42 -7.89 -9.94
CA ALA A 202 4.28 -8.40 -9.17
C ALA A 202 3.62 -9.56 -9.95
N ARG A 203 4.29 -10.72 -9.96
CA ARG A 203 3.70 -11.96 -10.45
C ARG A 203 2.55 -12.34 -9.53
N ARG A 204 1.38 -12.61 -10.13
CA ARG A 204 0.15 -13.20 -9.60
C ARG A 204 -0.05 -13.02 -8.08
N GLU A 205 -1.21 -12.50 -7.75
CA GLU A 205 -1.72 -12.39 -6.37
C GLU A 205 -1.41 -13.68 -5.61
N ASP A 206 -0.41 -13.64 -4.70
CA ASP A 206 -0.10 -14.78 -3.84
C ASP A 206 -1.22 -14.88 -2.83
N VAL A 207 -2.18 -15.73 -3.10
CA VAL A 207 -3.28 -16.05 -2.19
C VAL A 207 -2.68 -16.87 -1.05
N ILE A 208 -2.62 -16.27 0.13
CA ILE A 208 -2.33 -17.02 1.34
C ILE A 208 -3.61 -17.76 1.72
N LEU A 209 -3.78 -18.95 1.17
CA LEU A 209 -4.76 -19.90 1.65
C LEU A 209 -4.26 -20.37 3.02
N LEU A 210 -4.77 -19.76 4.07
CA LEU A 210 -4.68 -20.34 5.40
C LEU A 210 -5.70 -21.46 5.44
N GLY A 211 -5.21 -22.70 5.26
CA GLY A 211 -5.98 -23.91 5.50
C GLY A 211 -6.33 -24.07 6.97
#